data_2f10ee0bf79c704b60d2fa794e5685ff
#
_entry.id   2f10ee0bf79c704b60d2fa794e5685ff
#
_cell.length_a   1.000
_cell.length_b   1.000
_cell.length_c   1.000
_cell.angle_alpha   90.00
_cell.angle_beta   90.00
_cell.angle_gamma   90.00
#
_symmetry.space_group_name_H-M   'P 1'
#
loop_
_entity.id
_entity.type
_entity.pdbx_description
1 polymer ?
#
loop_
_entity_poly.entity_id
_entity_poly.type
_entity_poly.pdbx_seq_one_letter_code
_entity_poly.pdbx_strand_id
1 'polypeptide(L)'
;MDIYNAGSRVMNTYIYHTVNVYIMIDTGYEHSMKNVEKRANKQGIAFSEIKYIFLTHAHDDHAGFLNELLSKYPELKVIISHLAMPTLLRGKNSFVDGCSSLIALIFCKFMRIVGHGNHLFPAIDKKYINRFIEITPQNLTELENILQGKILFTPGHTCDSISLKLGDIIFCGDAAMNGIPSLRKITIWIEDKNAFRN
;
A
#
# COMPACT_ATOMS: atom_id res chain seq x y z
N MET A 1 -13.02 17.12 2.74
CA MET A 1 -12.84 15.72 2.28
C MET A 1 -12.73 14.84 3.51
N ASP A 2 -13.62 13.85 3.63
CA ASP A 2 -13.62 12.96 4.78
C ASP A 2 -12.70 11.77 4.50
N ILE A 3 -11.79 11.48 5.42
CA ILE A 3 -10.82 10.40 5.34
C ILE A 3 -11.04 9.47 6.52
N TYR A 4 -11.26 8.20 6.25
CA TYR A 4 -11.53 7.17 7.25
C TYR A 4 -10.38 6.17 7.32
N ASN A 5 -9.89 5.87 8.51
CA ASN A 5 -8.95 4.78 8.71
C ASN A 5 -9.72 3.49 9.06
N ALA A 6 -9.80 2.58 8.10
CA ALA A 6 -10.38 1.25 8.28
C ALA A 6 -9.32 0.19 8.65
N GLY A 7 -8.06 0.57 8.75
CA GLY A 7 -6.94 -0.29 9.11
C GLY A 7 -6.93 -0.77 10.56
N SER A 8 -5.85 -1.35 11.00
CA SER A 8 -5.64 -1.87 12.35
C SER A 8 -4.77 -0.91 13.19
N ARG A 9 -4.32 -1.36 14.37
CA ARG A 9 -3.34 -0.60 15.18
C ARG A 9 -1.92 -0.62 14.61
N VAL A 10 -1.62 -1.59 13.73
CA VAL A 10 -0.27 -1.81 13.19
C VAL A 10 -0.18 -1.51 11.70
N MET A 11 -1.32 -1.48 10.99
CA MET A 11 -1.38 -1.17 9.56
C MET A 11 -2.58 -0.27 9.28
N ASN A 12 -2.34 0.84 8.63
CA ASN A 12 -3.38 1.77 8.21
C ASN A 12 -3.90 1.40 6.81
N THR A 13 -5.22 1.41 6.67
CA THR A 13 -5.92 1.31 5.38
C THR A 13 -6.88 2.48 5.35
N TYR A 14 -6.63 3.45 4.49
CA TYR A 14 -7.48 4.64 4.44
C TYR A 14 -8.51 4.53 3.32
N ILE A 15 -9.68 5.10 3.55
CA ILE A 15 -10.73 5.27 2.54
C ILE A 15 -11.13 6.73 2.55
N TYR A 16 -11.22 7.34 1.38
CA TYR A 16 -11.73 8.69 1.23
C TYR A 16 -12.68 8.78 0.04
N HIS A 17 -13.56 9.77 0.09
CA HIS A 17 -14.50 10.05 -0.99
C HIS A 17 -14.04 11.24 -1.80
N THR A 18 -13.88 11.03 -3.10
CA THR A 18 -13.76 12.12 -4.08
C THR A 18 -15.15 12.66 -4.39
N VAL A 19 -15.30 13.60 -5.30
CA VAL A 19 -16.63 14.06 -5.73
C VAL A 19 -17.50 12.91 -6.27
N ASN A 20 -16.88 11.87 -6.84
CA ASN A 20 -17.60 10.86 -7.62
C ASN A 20 -17.49 9.43 -7.09
N VAL A 21 -16.38 9.08 -6.41
CA VAL A 21 -16.08 7.69 -6.06
C VAL A 21 -15.32 7.56 -4.74
N TYR A 22 -15.44 6.40 -4.11
CA TYR A 22 -14.55 6.02 -3.00
C TYR A 22 -13.23 5.46 -3.52
N ILE A 23 -12.15 5.92 -2.90
CA ILE A 23 -10.78 5.47 -3.12
C ILE A 23 -10.28 4.82 -1.84
N MET A 24 -9.66 3.66 -1.95
CA MET A 24 -8.94 3.00 -0.85
C MET A 24 -7.43 3.17 -1.04
N ILE A 25 -6.71 3.50 0.01
CA ILE A 25 -5.25 3.55 0.04
C ILE A 25 -4.76 2.30 0.74
N ASP A 26 -4.03 1.46 0.01
CA ASP A 26 -3.54 0.16 0.43
C ASP A 26 -4.65 -0.80 0.91
N THR A 27 -4.29 -2.04 1.15
CA THR A 27 -5.22 -3.04 1.68
C THR A 27 -4.89 -3.35 3.14
N GLY A 28 -4.01 -4.25 3.39
CA GLY A 28 -3.62 -4.75 4.70
C GLY A 28 -3.06 -6.15 4.57
N TYR A 29 -2.73 -6.79 5.68
CA TYR A 29 -2.29 -8.18 5.69
C TYR A 29 -3.34 -9.15 5.13
N GLU A 30 -2.89 -10.27 4.58
CA GLU A 30 -3.74 -11.41 4.26
C GLU A 30 -4.69 -11.73 5.42
N HIS A 31 -5.92 -12.17 5.13
CA HIS A 31 -6.99 -12.47 6.09
C HIS A 31 -7.56 -11.27 6.87
N SER A 32 -7.06 -10.04 6.70
CA SER A 32 -7.59 -8.87 7.40
C SER A 32 -8.81 -8.22 6.72
N MET A 33 -9.15 -8.59 5.48
CA MET A 33 -10.20 -7.97 4.68
C MET A 33 -11.54 -7.83 5.42
N LYS A 34 -12.03 -8.90 6.06
CA LYS A 34 -13.31 -8.87 6.79
C LYS A 34 -13.33 -7.82 7.92
N ASN A 35 -12.20 -7.63 8.58
CA ASN A 35 -12.09 -6.64 9.66
C ASN A 35 -12.04 -5.21 9.11
N VAL A 36 -11.36 -5.00 7.98
CA VAL A 36 -11.31 -3.69 7.30
C VAL A 36 -12.70 -3.35 6.75
N GLU A 37 -13.36 -4.29 6.07
CA GLU A 37 -14.73 -4.14 5.58
C GLU A 37 -15.73 -3.82 6.72
N LYS A 38 -15.64 -4.51 7.85
CA LYS A 38 -16.47 -4.23 9.02
C LYS A 38 -16.28 -2.81 9.57
N ARG A 39 -15.04 -2.30 9.54
CA ARG A 39 -14.76 -0.93 10.01
C ARG A 39 -15.25 0.13 9.01
N ALA A 40 -15.09 -0.11 7.70
CA ALA A 40 -15.64 0.74 6.65
C ALA A 40 -17.19 0.82 6.74
N ASN A 41 -17.86 -0.32 6.90
CA ASN A 41 -19.30 -0.38 7.06
C ASN A 41 -19.81 0.38 8.28
N LYS A 42 -19.05 0.45 9.37
CA LYS A 42 -19.40 1.28 10.55
C LYS A 42 -19.36 2.78 10.26
N GLN A 43 -18.68 3.19 9.20
CA GLN A 43 -18.63 4.57 8.70
C GLN A 43 -19.63 4.78 7.56
N GLY A 44 -20.49 3.80 7.28
CA GLY A 44 -21.46 3.86 6.19
C GLY A 44 -20.88 3.62 4.80
N ILE A 45 -19.65 3.09 4.71
CA ILE A 45 -18.96 2.85 3.43
C ILE A 45 -19.03 1.36 3.09
N ALA A 46 -19.77 1.02 2.03
CA ALA A 46 -19.77 -0.34 1.50
C ALA A 46 -18.57 -0.54 0.55
N PHE A 47 -17.90 -1.69 0.67
CA PHE A 47 -16.74 -1.99 -0.19
C PHE A 47 -17.09 -2.04 -1.68
N SER A 48 -18.33 -2.34 -2.04
CA SER A 48 -18.83 -2.30 -3.43
C SER A 48 -18.83 -0.89 -4.04
N GLU A 49 -18.78 0.16 -3.20
CA GLU A 49 -18.72 1.55 -3.64
C GLU A 49 -17.30 2.02 -3.93
N ILE A 50 -16.29 1.29 -3.46
CA ILE A 50 -14.88 1.57 -3.74
C ILE A 50 -14.59 1.20 -5.20
N LYS A 51 -14.14 2.18 -5.98
CA LYS A 51 -13.84 1.99 -7.42
C LYS A 51 -12.35 1.85 -7.69
N TYR A 52 -11.52 2.44 -6.85
CA TYR A 52 -10.08 2.40 -7.04
C TYR A 52 -9.35 2.09 -5.72
N ILE A 53 -8.28 1.32 -5.85
CA ILE A 53 -7.23 1.21 -4.84
C ILE A 53 -6.02 1.97 -5.36
N PHE A 54 -5.46 2.87 -4.56
CA PHE A 54 -4.14 3.41 -4.75
C PHE A 54 -3.19 2.59 -3.89
N LEU A 55 -2.35 1.76 -4.50
CA LEU A 55 -1.40 0.92 -3.80
C LEU A 55 -0.07 1.67 -3.70
N THR A 56 0.35 1.98 -2.47
CA THR A 56 1.59 2.73 -2.24
C THR A 56 2.83 1.93 -2.62
N HIS A 57 2.83 0.63 -2.37
CA HIS A 57 3.87 -0.32 -2.78
C HIS A 57 3.42 -1.77 -2.58
N ALA A 58 4.17 -2.73 -3.12
CA ALA A 58 3.79 -4.13 -3.18
C ALA A 58 4.39 -4.99 -2.04
N HIS A 59 4.05 -4.68 -0.78
CA HIS A 59 4.39 -5.51 0.38
C HIS A 59 3.18 -6.24 0.96
N ASP A 60 3.43 -7.28 1.76
CA ASP A 60 2.44 -8.18 2.35
C ASP A 60 1.42 -7.49 3.24
N ASP A 61 1.80 -6.41 3.90
CA ASP A 61 0.93 -5.60 4.74
C ASP A 61 0.18 -4.49 3.98
N HIS A 62 0.56 -4.20 2.74
CA HIS A 62 -0.11 -3.22 1.87
C HIS A 62 -0.95 -3.87 0.77
N ALA A 63 -0.52 -5.03 0.26
CA ALA A 63 -1.19 -5.75 -0.83
C ALA A 63 -1.81 -7.10 -0.38
N GLY A 64 -1.77 -7.44 0.91
CA GLY A 64 -2.01 -8.80 1.40
C GLY A 64 -3.39 -9.37 1.08
N PHE A 65 -4.47 -8.60 1.11
CA PHE A 65 -5.79 -9.09 0.68
C PHE A 65 -6.27 -8.55 -0.69
N LEU A 66 -5.36 -7.98 -1.49
CA LEU A 66 -5.69 -7.39 -2.78
C LEU A 66 -6.29 -8.41 -3.75
N ASN A 67 -5.74 -9.63 -3.80
CA ASN A 67 -6.27 -10.70 -4.66
C ASN A 67 -7.68 -11.12 -4.25
N GLU A 68 -7.99 -11.16 -2.95
CA GLU A 68 -9.33 -11.44 -2.40
C GLU A 68 -10.33 -10.33 -2.80
N LEU A 69 -9.94 -9.05 -2.71
CA LEU A 69 -10.74 -7.91 -3.15
C LEU A 69 -11.06 -7.99 -4.65
N LEU A 70 -10.06 -8.25 -5.47
CA LEU A 70 -10.24 -8.38 -6.91
C LEU A 70 -11.17 -9.55 -7.26
N SER A 71 -11.15 -10.62 -6.50
CA SER A 71 -12.07 -11.75 -6.67
C SER A 71 -13.51 -11.38 -6.34
N LYS A 72 -13.72 -10.59 -5.29
CA LYS A 72 -15.06 -10.28 -4.76
C LYS A 72 -15.73 -9.09 -5.47
N TYR A 73 -14.92 -8.12 -5.94
CA TYR A 73 -15.40 -6.86 -6.53
C TYR A 73 -14.90 -6.68 -7.96
N PRO A 74 -15.69 -7.09 -8.99
CA PRO A 74 -15.23 -7.13 -10.38
C PRO A 74 -14.93 -5.77 -10.98
N GLU A 75 -15.59 -4.70 -10.52
CA GLU A 75 -15.41 -3.34 -11.05
C GLU A 75 -14.23 -2.58 -10.42
N LEU A 76 -13.59 -3.16 -9.40
CA LEU A 76 -12.50 -2.53 -8.69
C LEU A 76 -11.24 -2.47 -9.57
N LYS A 77 -10.59 -1.32 -9.66
CA LYS A 77 -9.31 -1.10 -10.36
C LYS A 77 -8.22 -0.74 -9.37
N VAL A 78 -6.97 -1.03 -9.71
CA VAL A 78 -5.81 -0.79 -8.86
C VAL A 78 -4.81 0.11 -9.57
N ILE A 79 -4.51 1.25 -8.97
CA ILE A 79 -3.51 2.20 -9.47
C ILE A 79 -2.19 1.88 -8.79
N ILE A 80 -1.14 1.62 -9.56
CA ILE A 80 0.17 1.17 -9.08
C ILE A 80 1.32 1.87 -9.82
N SER A 81 2.49 1.88 -9.19
CA SER A 81 3.75 2.06 -9.91
C SER A 81 3.95 0.90 -10.91
N HIS A 82 4.48 1.18 -12.09
CA HIS A 82 4.82 0.13 -13.09
C HIS A 82 5.84 -0.90 -12.55
N LEU A 83 6.58 -0.54 -11.50
CA LEU A 83 7.57 -1.43 -10.85
C LEU A 83 6.93 -2.41 -9.85
N ALA A 84 5.66 -2.25 -9.47
CA ALA A 84 4.99 -3.09 -8.49
C ALA A 84 4.57 -4.47 -9.02
N MET A 85 4.23 -4.57 -10.31
CA MET A 85 3.63 -5.77 -10.89
C MET A 85 4.48 -7.05 -10.71
N PRO A 86 5.80 -7.05 -10.89
CA PRO A 86 6.61 -8.26 -10.68
C PRO A 86 6.51 -8.82 -9.25
N THR A 87 6.45 -7.94 -8.24
CA THR A 87 6.30 -8.32 -6.83
C THR A 87 4.91 -8.85 -6.55
N LEU A 88 3.86 -8.20 -7.07
CA LEU A 88 2.46 -8.63 -6.96
C LEU A 88 2.23 -10.02 -7.57
N LEU A 89 2.81 -10.30 -8.73
CA LEU A 89 2.70 -11.59 -9.39
C LEU A 89 3.51 -12.69 -8.69
N ARG A 90 4.58 -12.33 -7.99
CA ARG A 90 5.38 -13.26 -7.21
C ARG A 90 4.75 -13.59 -5.85
N GLY A 91 3.96 -12.68 -5.27
CA GLY A 91 3.34 -12.84 -3.95
C GLY A 91 4.35 -12.89 -2.81
N LYS A 92 5.45 -12.14 -2.92
CA LYS A 92 6.51 -12.11 -1.92
C LYS A 92 7.21 -10.76 -1.96
N ASN A 93 7.42 -10.17 -0.76
CA ASN A 93 8.15 -8.91 -0.64
C ASN A 93 9.54 -8.99 -1.27
N SER A 94 9.99 -7.87 -1.80
CA SER A 94 11.39 -7.67 -2.16
C SER A 94 12.19 -7.29 -0.91
N PHE A 95 13.36 -7.87 -0.76
CA PHE A 95 14.31 -7.56 0.31
C PHE A 95 15.71 -7.50 -0.29
N VAL A 96 15.98 -6.44 -1.04
CA VAL A 96 17.23 -6.34 -1.81
C VAL A 96 18.36 -5.77 -0.96
N ASP A 97 18.09 -4.85 -0.03
CA ASP A 97 19.12 -4.23 0.81
C ASP A 97 18.87 -4.46 2.31
N GLY A 98 18.87 -3.49 3.15
CA GLY A 98 18.93 -3.73 4.58
C GLY A 98 18.10 -2.83 5.47
N CYS A 99 18.14 -3.17 6.76
CA CYS A 99 17.47 -2.37 7.78
C CYS A 99 18.07 -0.96 7.87
N SER A 100 17.22 0.01 8.17
CA SER A 100 17.57 1.43 8.26
C SER A 100 18.51 1.73 9.44
N SER A 101 18.53 0.87 10.46
CA SER A 101 19.35 1.04 11.66
C SER A 101 19.69 -0.31 12.30
N LEU A 102 20.66 -0.32 13.24
CA LEU A 102 21.02 -1.51 14.01
C LEU A 102 19.83 -2.01 14.86
N ILE A 103 19.02 -1.10 15.41
CA ILE A 103 17.81 -1.45 16.18
C ILE A 103 16.81 -2.14 15.29
N ALA A 104 16.57 -1.61 14.09
CA ALA A 104 15.71 -2.22 13.09
C ALA A 104 16.22 -3.61 12.68
N LEU A 105 17.53 -3.78 12.51
CA LEU A 105 18.13 -5.08 12.20
C LEU A 105 17.90 -6.12 13.30
N ILE A 106 18.09 -5.74 14.57
CA ILE A 106 17.84 -6.61 15.72
C ILE A 106 16.37 -7.00 15.76
N PHE A 107 15.46 -6.04 15.56
CA PHE A 107 14.03 -6.28 15.49
C PHE A 107 13.66 -7.25 14.35
N CYS A 108 14.15 -7.03 13.14
CA CYS A 108 13.89 -7.91 12.00
C CYS A 108 14.41 -9.34 12.24
N LYS A 109 15.60 -9.50 12.83
CA LYS A 109 16.13 -10.81 13.21
C LYS A 109 15.24 -11.51 14.24
N PHE A 110 14.79 -10.77 15.27
CA PHE A 110 13.85 -11.29 16.26
C PHE A 110 12.54 -11.74 15.63
N MET A 111 11.91 -10.90 14.79
CA MET A 111 10.67 -11.23 14.08
C MET A 111 10.82 -12.47 13.22
N ARG A 112 11.97 -12.65 12.56
CA ARG A 112 12.27 -13.87 11.79
C ARG A 112 12.34 -15.13 12.67
N ILE A 113 12.92 -15.04 13.86
CA ILE A 113 13.02 -16.17 14.81
C ILE A 113 11.61 -16.57 15.31
N VAL A 114 10.71 -15.61 15.54
CA VAL A 114 9.33 -15.88 15.98
C VAL A 114 8.37 -16.20 14.84
N GLY A 115 8.88 -16.44 13.62
CA GLY A 115 8.09 -16.93 12.49
C GLY A 115 7.42 -15.87 11.61
N HIS A 116 7.66 -14.59 11.88
CA HIS A 116 7.09 -13.46 11.11
C HIS A 116 8.04 -12.92 10.02
N GLY A 117 8.89 -13.75 9.43
CA GLY A 117 9.93 -13.31 8.49
C GLY A 117 9.74 -13.77 7.05
N ASN A 118 8.64 -14.43 6.70
CA ASN A 118 8.45 -14.98 5.36
C ASN A 118 7.92 -13.97 4.35
N HIS A 119 7.18 -12.95 4.82
CA HIS A 119 6.63 -11.85 4.02
C HIS A 119 6.01 -12.31 2.68
N LEU A 120 5.20 -13.38 2.77
CA LEU A 120 4.44 -13.93 1.67
C LEU A 120 3.02 -13.38 1.72
N PHE A 121 2.44 -13.18 0.56
CA PHE A 121 1.03 -12.81 0.40
C PHE A 121 0.43 -13.45 -0.85
N PRO A 122 -0.89 -13.56 -0.99
CA PRO A 122 -1.51 -14.14 -2.17
C PRO A 122 -1.08 -13.42 -3.45
N ALA A 123 -0.37 -14.12 -4.31
CA ALA A 123 0.01 -13.61 -5.62
C ALA A 123 -1.24 -13.20 -6.41
N ILE A 124 -1.15 -12.12 -7.18
CA ILE A 124 -2.25 -11.69 -8.02
C ILE A 124 -2.48 -12.71 -9.15
N ASP A 125 -3.70 -13.18 -9.26
CA ASP A 125 -4.11 -14.06 -10.36
C ASP A 125 -4.02 -13.30 -11.69
N LYS A 126 -3.38 -13.90 -12.68
CA LYS A 126 -3.16 -13.31 -14.01
C LYS A 126 -4.43 -12.83 -14.70
N LYS A 127 -5.59 -13.43 -14.39
CA LYS A 127 -6.90 -13.00 -14.93
C LYS A 127 -7.31 -11.57 -14.50
N TYR A 128 -6.67 -11.01 -13.46
CA TYR A 128 -6.96 -9.67 -12.96
C TYR A 128 -6.01 -8.58 -13.47
N ILE A 129 -4.98 -8.92 -14.26
CA ILE A 129 -3.93 -7.97 -14.72
C ILE A 129 -4.54 -6.77 -15.43
N ASN A 130 -5.57 -6.97 -16.24
CA ASN A 130 -6.26 -5.90 -16.98
C ASN A 130 -7.01 -4.88 -16.09
N ARG A 131 -7.08 -5.14 -14.78
CA ARG A 131 -7.68 -4.24 -13.79
C ARG A 131 -6.64 -3.35 -13.10
N PHE A 132 -5.36 -3.56 -13.39
CA PHE A 132 -4.28 -2.71 -12.90
C PHE A 132 -4.03 -1.57 -13.87
N ILE A 133 -3.88 -0.37 -13.32
CA ILE A 133 -3.53 0.85 -14.04
C ILE A 133 -2.14 1.25 -13.60
N GLU A 134 -1.16 0.97 -14.43
CA GLU A 134 0.21 1.41 -14.21
C GLU A 134 0.32 2.90 -14.49
N ILE A 135 0.96 3.63 -13.56
CA ILE A 135 1.18 5.06 -13.69
C ILE A 135 2.25 5.29 -14.76
N THR A 136 1.91 6.09 -15.76
CA THR A 136 2.79 6.50 -16.86
C THR A 136 2.71 8.02 -17.03
N PRO A 137 3.70 8.66 -17.70
CA PRO A 137 3.59 10.09 -18.01
C PRO A 137 2.32 10.46 -18.80
N GLN A 138 1.80 9.54 -19.59
CA GLN A 138 0.64 9.75 -20.47
C GLN A 138 -0.68 9.79 -19.69
N ASN A 139 -0.81 8.99 -18.62
CA ASN A 139 -2.05 8.90 -17.83
C ASN A 139 -1.97 9.61 -16.47
N LEU A 140 -0.81 10.15 -16.08
CA LEU A 140 -0.58 10.74 -14.75
C LEU A 140 -1.62 11.82 -14.42
N THR A 141 -1.84 12.77 -15.32
CA THR A 141 -2.80 13.87 -15.10
C THR A 141 -4.24 13.36 -14.94
N GLU A 142 -4.64 12.36 -15.72
CA GLU A 142 -5.96 11.73 -15.60
C GLU A 142 -6.12 11.05 -14.25
N LEU A 143 -5.11 10.27 -13.81
CA LEU A 143 -5.14 9.59 -12.52
C LEU A 143 -5.16 10.58 -11.36
N GLU A 144 -4.39 11.67 -11.41
CA GLU A 144 -4.42 12.74 -10.41
C GLU A 144 -5.80 13.41 -10.32
N ASN A 145 -6.48 13.58 -11.45
CA ASN A 145 -7.87 14.11 -11.48
C ASN A 145 -8.86 13.11 -10.85
N ILE A 146 -8.76 11.82 -11.14
CA ILE A 146 -9.58 10.77 -10.52
C ILE A 146 -9.36 10.74 -9.01
N LEU A 147 -8.10 10.76 -8.59
CA LEU A 147 -7.70 10.72 -7.18
C LEU A 147 -7.93 12.06 -6.45
N GLN A 148 -8.16 13.15 -7.17
CA GLN A 148 -8.20 14.52 -6.65
C GLN A 148 -6.95 14.88 -5.82
N GLY A 149 -5.79 14.39 -6.25
CA GLY A 149 -4.53 14.53 -5.55
C GLY A 149 -3.33 14.47 -6.47
N LYS A 150 -2.15 14.67 -5.90
CA LYS A 150 -0.87 14.58 -6.62
C LYS A 150 -0.17 13.28 -6.30
N ILE A 151 0.26 12.57 -7.34
CA ILE A 151 1.07 11.36 -7.23
C ILE A 151 2.53 11.77 -7.13
N LEU A 152 3.21 11.28 -6.09
CA LEU A 152 4.63 11.49 -5.86
C LEU A 152 5.34 10.15 -5.95
N PHE A 153 6.42 10.08 -6.70
CA PHE A 153 7.30 8.91 -6.70
C PHE A 153 8.26 9.05 -5.52
N THR A 154 8.18 8.12 -4.59
CA THR A 154 8.94 8.13 -3.33
C THR A 154 9.74 6.83 -3.15
N PRO A 155 10.59 6.47 -4.14
CA PRO A 155 11.38 5.24 -4.05
C PRO A 155 12.37 5.31 -2.87
N GLY A 156 12.74 4.13 -2.37
CA GLY A 156 13.73 4.01 -1.30
C GLY A 156 13.37 2.91 -0.32
N HIS A 157 12.18 2.94 0.30
CA HIS A 157 11.68 1.78 1.05
C HIS A 157 11.57 0.56 0.12
N THR A 158 10.89 0.74 -1.02
CA THR A 158 10.92 -0.14 -2.18
C THR A 158 11.14 0.68 -3.45
N CYS A 159 11.55 0.04 -4.54
CA CYS A 159 11.72 0.70 -5.83
C CYS A 159 10.37 1.18 -6.42
N ASP A 160 9.26 0.52 -6.07
CA ASP A 160 7.91 0.83 -6.55
C ASP A 160 7.13 1.79 -5.65
N SER A 161 7.75 2.31 -4.57
CA SER A 161 7.07 3.19 -3.62
C SER A 161 6.58 4.48 -4.26
N ILE A 162 5.30 4.77 -4.06
CA ILE A 162 4.62 6.00 -4.47
C ILE A 162 3.79 6.56 -3.30
N SER A 163 3.59 7.86 -3.30
CA SER A 163 2.76 8.55 -2.30
C SER A 163 1.64 9.33 -2.98
N LEU A 164 0.54 9.53 -2.28
CA LEU A 164 -0.56 10.38 -2.73
C LEU A 164 -0.70 11.58 -1.82
N LYS A 165 -0.62 12.80 -2.39
CA LYS A 165 -0.81 14.06 -1.68
C LYS A 165 -2.19 14.62 -1.97
N LEU A 166 -3.00 14.82 -0.92
CA LEU A 166 -4.33 15.46 -0.94
C LEU A 166 -4.28 16.75 -0.10
N GLY A 167 -4.10 17.90 -0.74
CA GLY A 167 -3.91 19.16 -0.02
C GLY A 167 -2.68 19.09 0.92
N ASP A 168 -2.91 19.19 2.23
CA ASP A 168 -1.86 19.13 3.25
C ASP A 168 -1.62 17.73 3.81
N ILE A 169 -2.34 16.70 3.30
CA ILE A 169 -2.24 15.31 3.74
C ILE A 169 -1.43 14.52 2.72
N ILE A 170 -0.54 13.64 3.22
CA ILE A 170 0.23 12.72 2.38
C ILE A 170 0.03 11.29 2.88
N PHE A 171 -0.43 10.40 1.99
CA PHE A 171 -0.42 8.96 2.18
C PHE A 171 0.89 8.43 1.60
N CYS A 172 1.85 8.17 2.45
CA CYS A 172 3.22 7.88 2.03
C CYS A 172 3.60 6.39 2.12
N GLY A 173 2.65 5.51 2.47
CA GLY A 173 2.99 4.13 2.77
C GLY A 173 4.14 4.05 3.77
N ASP A 174 5.11 3.20 3.49
CA ASP A 174 6.27 2.98 4.35
C ASP A 174 7.47 3.90 4.05
N ALA A 175 7.28 4.96 3.25
CA ALA A 175 8.31 6.00 3.13
C ALA A 175 8.52 6.73 4.47
N ALA A 176 7.50 6.76 5.35
CA ALA A 176 7.64 7.22 6.74
C ALA A 176 6.78 6.38 7.68
N MET A 177 7.35 5.92 8.78
CA MET A 177 6.68 5.10 9.79
C MET A 177 6.66 5.79 11.15
N ASN A 178 5.54 5.64 11.87
CA ASN A 178 5.41 6.08 13.26
C ASN A 178 5.40 4.85 14.18
N GLY A 179 6.37 4.75 15.08
CA GLY A 179 6.36 3.70 16.10
C GLY A 179 7.63 2.87 16.17
N ILE A 180 7.68 2.02 17.18
CA ILE A 180 8.79 1.11 17.45
C ILE A 180 8.88 0.07 16.32
N PRO A 181 10.09 -0.20 15.78
CA PRO A 181 11.39 0.26 16.25
C PRO A 181 11.87 1.58 15.65
N SER A 182 11.04 2.31 14.91
CA SER A 182 11.43 3.59 14.31
C SER A 182 11.24 4.74 15.30
N LEU A 183 12.34 5.26 15.83
CA LEU A 183 12.33 6.39 16.78
C LEU A 183 12.26 7.76 16.08
N ARG A 184 12.43 7.84 14.75
CA ARG A 184 12.58 9.09 13.99
C ARG A 184 11.65 9.22 12.79
N LYS A 185 10.54 8.48 12.75
CA LYS A 185 9.62 8.41 11.60
C LYS A 185 10.30 7.87 10.32
N ILE A 186 11.39 7.12 10.46
CA ILE A 186 12.11 6.49 9.37
C ILE A 186 11.62 5.04 9.25
N THR A 187 11.42 4.58 8.02
CA THR A 187 11.04 3.19 7.78
C THR A 187 12.06 2.19 8.33
N ILE A 188 11.59 0.99 8.66
CA ILE A 188 12.44 -0.10 9.20
C ILE A 188 13.37 -0.66 8.13
N TRP A 189 12.86 -0.78 6.91
CA TRP A 189 13.55 -1.37 5.76
C TRP A 189 13.75 -0.35 4.66
N ILE A 190 14.91 -0.34 4.02
CA ILE A 190 15.26 0.55 2.91
C ILE A 190 16.00 -0.27 1.86
N GLU A 191 15.40 -0.41 0.68
CA GLU A 191 16.01 -1.10 -0.47
C GLU A 191 17.07 -0.23 -1.15
N ASP A 192 16.86 1.08 -1.21
CA ASP A 192 17.81 2.04 -1.79
C ASP A 192 17.95 3.27 -0.89
N LYS A 193 19.08 3.31 -0.16
CA LYS A 193 19.39 4.42 0.76
C LYS A 193 19.66 5.75 0.05
N ASN A 194 20.09 5.71 -1.20
CA ASN A 194 20.36 6.95 -1.96
C ASN A 194 19.03 7.53 -2.46
N ALA A 195 18.17 6.70 -3.04
CA ALA A 195 16.83 7.13 -3.44
C ALA A 195 16.00 7.61 -2.25
N PHE A 196 16.12 6.98 -1.07
CA PHE A 196 15.39 7.35 0.14
C PHE A 196 15.80 8.73 0.72
N ARG A 197 17.01 9.21 0.43
CA ARG A 197 17.54 10.46 0.96
C ARG A 197 17.30 11.68 0.05
N ASN A 198 16.97 11.44 -1.22
CA ASN A 198 16.70 12.47 -2.22
C ASN A 198 15.21 12.80 -2.29
#